data_489f1f94c9c84d1b49a4c64d8a37d859
#
_entry.id   489f1f94c9c84d1b49a4c64d8a37d859
#
_cell.length_a   1.000
_cell.length_b   1.000
_cell.length_c   1.000
_cell.angle_alpha   90.00
_cell.angle_beta   90.00
_cell.angle_gamma   90.00
#
_symmetry.space_group_name_H-M   'P 1'
#
loop_
_entity.id
_entity.type
_entity.pdbx_description
1 polymer ?
#
loop_
_entity_poly.entity_id
_entity_poly.type
_entity_poly.pdbx_seq_one_letter_code
_entity_poly.pdbx_strand_id
1 'polypeptide(L)'
;MGAEITYAETFIFLEDFRNNKNFIDWGFRFIRNPRYRKKHTDTILRDIRSERFDILICIAVFSPSCRLIKELKKRNPNLESYIYFWDAFSTWDFRYQMRYFDYKYSFDLSDCHRYEKEGLQHLPLFWSENQINSENDFAYDIVHIGTLHPKYRDRISVCSQLYDWAQGKQLHSFIYLVGDIAQKSIWKYPLKQMLKYLFNSEFRHFVNEIGTMRNYEKIVRHQPLSQNEVHDIEKQARCIVDVNIDRAGVAMRVIGALANGQKIITNNKYIIDEQFYNPDNICIIDKSDITIDTDWLFAKSSPTDMSALRIDNWIKHLLRIDN
;
A
#
# COMPACT_ATOMS: atom_id res chain seq x y z
N MET A 1 25.08 -5.11 15.26
CA MET A 1 25.52 -3.71 15.18
C MET A 1 24.42 -2.85 15.79
N GLY A 2 24.74 -2.05 16.81
CA GLY A 2 23.80 -1.13 17.43
C GLY A 2 23.87 0.22 16.71
N ALA A 3 22.81 0.58 15.97
CA ALA A 3 22.64 1.95 15.48
C ALA A 3 21.81 2.73 16.50
N GLU A 4 22.21 3.94 16.80
CA GLU A 4 21.38 4.88 17.54
C GLU A 4 20.40 5.54 16.55
N ILE A 5 19.09 5.44 16.81
CA ILE A 5 18.07 5.91 15.90
C ILE A 5 17.36 7.10 16.52
N THR A 6 17.45 8.27 15.84
CA THR A 6 16.61 9.42 16.12
C THR A 6 15.46 9.42 15.11
N TYR A 7 14.25 9.24 15.59
CA TYR A 7 13.04 9.30 14.79
C TYR A 7 12.45 10.71 14.81
N ALA A 8 12.32 11.31 13.62
CA ALA A 8 11.59 12.55 13.46
C ALA A 8 10.36 12.31 12.60
N GLU A 9 9.21 12.39 13.22
CA GLU A 9 7.95 12.39 12.49
C GLU A 9 7.82 13.70 11.73
N THR A 10 8.00 13.66 10.41
CA THR A 10 7.81 14.85 9.56
C THR A 10 6.33 15.19 9.41
N PHE A 11 5.48 14.39 10.02
CA PHE A 11 4.04 14.45 10.02
C PHE A 11 3.46 14.47 11.44
N ILE A 12 2.96 15.62 11.86
CA ILE A 12 2.04 15.73 13.00
C ILE A 12 0.65 15.31 12.53
N PHE A 13 0.47 14.01 12.26
CA PHE A 13 -0.74 13.57 11.55
C PHE A 13 -1.75 12.86 12.43
N LEU A 14 -1.30 12.10 13.41
CA LEU A 14 -2.17 11.10 14.00
C LEU A 14 -3.03 11.60 15.15
N GLU A 15 -2.57 12.53 15.96
CA GLU A 15 -3.36 13.01 17.10
C GLU A 15 -4.34 14.12 16.73
N ASP A 16 -3.93 15.10 15.91
CA ASP A 16 -4.82 16.16 15.42
C ASP A 16 -5.87 15.64 14.42
N PHE A 17 -5.60 14.53 13.78
CA PHE A 17 -6.50 13.90 12.82
C PHE A 17 -7.72 13.24 13.45
N ARG A 18 -7.55 12.56 14.57
CA ARG A 18 -8.67 11.91 15.28
C ARG A 18 -9.67 12.90 15.81
N ASN A 19 -9.23 14.15 16.05
CA ASN A 19 -10.05 15.21 16.65
C ASN A 19 -10.66 16.19 15.64
N ASN A 20 -10.27 16.16 14.35
CA ASN A 20 -10.69 17.15 13.36
C ASN A 20 -11.52 16.52 12.24
N LYS A 21 -12.83 16.76 12.25
CA LYS A 21 -13.80 16.24 11.26
C LYS A 21 -13.59 16.74 9.81
N ASN A 22 -12.60 17.60 9.55
CA ASN A 22 -12.31 18.21 8.25
C ASN A 22 -10.98 17.75 7.65
N PHE A 23 -10.77 16.45 7.57
CA PHE A 23 -9.59 15.79 7.03
C PHE A 23 -9.08 16.33 5.68
N ILE A 24 -9.98 16.52 4.71
CA ILE A 24 -9.60 16.97 3.35
C ILE A 24 -9.09 18.43 3.37
N ASP A 25 -9.69 19.29 4.18
CA ASP A 25 -9.36 20.69 4.26
C ASP A 25 -7.99 20.93 4.93
N TRP A 26 -7.64 20.07 5.89
CA TRP A 26 -6.39 20.20 6.63
C TRP A 26 -5.18 19.68 5.81
N GLY A 27 -5.28 18.56 5.15
CA GLY A 27 -4.22 18.04 4.27
C GLY A 27 -3.88 19.03 3.16
N PHE A 28 -4.88 19.67 2.55
CA PHE A 28 -4.68 20.74 1.58
C PHE A 28 -4.06 22.01 2.21
N ARG A 29 -4.42 22.37 3.43
CA ARG A 29 -3.83 23.52 4.14
C ARG A 29 -2.38 23.26 4.51
N PHE A 30 -2.02 22.07 4.94
CA PHE A 30 -0.66 21.68 5.27
C PHE A 30 0.26 21.73 4.04
N ILE A 31 -0.14 21.07 2.95
CA ILE A 31 0.62 21.05 1.70
C ILE A 31 0.77 22.45 1.11
N ARG A 32 -0.24 23.31 1.24
CA ARG A 32 -0.27 24.65 0.68
C ARG A 32 0.18 25.76 1.61
N ASN A 33 0.32 25.51 2.91
CA ASN A 33 0.72 26.56 3.87
C ASN A 33 2.24 26.59 4.11
N PRO A 34 2.99 27.48 3.44
CA PRO A 34 4.45 27.57 3.59
C PRO A 34 4.88 27.94 5.01
N ARG A 35 4.04 28.69 5.76
CA ARG A 35 4.35 29.10 7.14
C ARG A 35 4.30 27.94 8.11
N TYR A 36 3.32 27.05 7.93
CA TYR A 36 3.20 25.85 8.76
C TYR A 36 4.38 24.89 8.51
N ARG A 37 4.70 24.61 7.24
CA ARG A 37 5.88 23.81 6.88
C ARG A 37 7.19 24.39 7.40
N LYS A 38 7.34 25.72 7.34
CA LYS A 38 8.50 26.39 7.90
C LYS A 38 8.59 26.18 9.41
N LYS A 39 7.50 26.45 10.14
CA LYS A 39 7.45 26.28 11.61
C LYS A 39 7.78 24.85 12.03
N HIS A 40 7.21 23.86 11.36
CA HIS A 40 7.48 22.44 11.64
C HIS A 40 8.94 22.08 11.36
N THR A 41 9.48 22.49 10.22
CA THR A 41 10.90 22.31 9.90
C THR A 41 11.81 22.96 10.94
N ASP A 42 11.49 24.17 11.38
CA ASP A 42 12.26 24.90 12.39
C ASP A 42 12.20 24.20 13.76
N THR A 43 11.06 23.57 14.10
CA THR A 43 10.93 22.77 15.32
C THR A 43 11.85 21.54 15.26
N ILE A 44 11.76 20.73 14.19
CA ILE A 44 12.64 19.57 14.02
C ILE A 44 14.11 19.98 14.11
N LEU A 45 14.52 21.00 13.35
CA LEU A 45 15.91 21.45 13.32
C LEU A 45 16.40 21.96 14.68
N ARG A 46 15.51 22.50 15.51
CA ARG A 46 15.83 22.93 16.87
C ARG A 46 16.01 21.72 17.79
N ASP A 47 15.09 20.76 17.69
CA ASP A 47 15.05 19.60 18.57
C ASP A 47 16.30 18.69 18.36
N ILE A 48 16.77 18.55 17.11
CA ILE A 48 17.98 17.80 16.75
C ILE A 48 19.24 18.67 16.60
N ARG A 49 19.27 19.86 17.23
CA ARG A 49 20.34 20.85 17.03
C ARG A 49 21.73 20.34 17.42
N SER A 50 21.81 19.60 18.48
CA SER A 50 23.05 19.05 19.03
C SER A 50 23.47 17.71 18.44
N GLU A 51 22.59 17.08 17.68
CA GLU A 51 22.81 15.75 17.14
C GLU A 51 23.64 15.79 15.85
N ARG A 52 24.36 14.70 15.60
CA ARG A 52 25.08 14.42 14.35
C ARG A 52 24.56 13.11 13.78
N PHE A 53 24.47 13.04 12.48
CA PHE A 53 23.89 11.91 11.78
C PHE A 53 24.84 11.46 10.67
N ASP A 54 25.04 10.15 10.56
CA ASP A 54 25.74 9.52 9.46
C ASP A 54 24.81 9.15 8.33
N ILE A 55 23.57 8.79 8.66
CA ILE A 55 22.57 8.30 7.73
C ILE A 55 21.24 9.05 7.93
N LEU A 56 20.62 9.46 6.83
CA LEU A 56 19.25 9.98 6.75
C LEU A 56 18.39 9.06 5.89
N ILE A 57 17.41 8.41 6.47
CA ILE A 57 16.40 7.64 5.73
C ILE A 57 15.10 8.43 5.69
N CYS A 58 14.57 8.63 4.50
CA CYS A 58 13.27 9.24 4.28
C CYS A 58 12.33 8.26 3.60
N ILE A 59 11.27 7.87 4.28
CA ILE A 59 10.21 7.09 3.69
C ILE A 59 9.13 8.06 3.22
N ALA A 60 8.98 8.17 1.91
CA ALA A 60 8.20 9.22 1.29
C ALA A 60 6.74 8.82 1.12
N VAL A 61 5.92 9.15 2.09
CA VAL A 61 4.50 9.41 1.85
C VAL A 61 4.26 10.91 1.84
N PHE A 62 4.93 11.62 2.70
CA PHE A 62 4.81 13.06 2.86
C PHE A 62 6.15 13.60 3.36
N SER A 63 7.04 13.72 2.48
CA SER A 63 8.43 13.94 2.69
C SER A 63 8.79 15.22 3.46
N PRO A 64 9.91 15.23 4.17
CA PRO A 64 10.42 16.40 4.85
C PRO A 64 10.61 17.55 3.87
N SER A 65 10.54 18.78 4.36
CA SER A 65 10.81 19.92 3.50
C SER A 65 12.23 19.84 2.94
N CYS A 66 12.41 20.21 1.67
CA CYS A 66 13.73 20.27 1.04
C CYS A 66 14.73 21.12 1.85
N ARG A 67 14.24 22.06 2.64
CA ARG A 67 15.05 22.86 3.57
C ARG A 67 15.61 22.02 4.70
N LEU A 68 14.82 21.12 5.28
CA LEU A 68 15.30 20.21 6.32
C LEU A 68 16.48 19.37 5.84
N ILE A 69 16.34 18.76 4.65
CA ILE A 69 17.40 17.93 4.05
C ILE A 69 18.67 18.76 3.81
N LYS A 70 18.54 19.94 3.24
CA LYS A 70 19.69 20.84 2.99
C LYS A 70 20.40 21.24 4.28
N GLU A 71 19.66 21.59 5.33
CA GLU A 71 20.24 21.97 6.62
C GLU A 71 20.91 20.78 7.31
N LEU A 72 20.33 19.57 7.22
CA LEU A 72 20.96 18.34 7.74
C LEU A 72 22.27 18.06 7.02
N LYS A 73 22.30 18.10 5.68
CA LYS A 73 23.53 17.89 4.90
C LYS A 73 24.60 18.96 5.21
N LYS A 74 24.18 20.20 5.40
CA LYS A 74 25.11 21.27 5.79
C LYS A 74 25.75 21.04 7.16
N ARG A 75 24.99 20.50 8.13
CA ARG A 75 25.47 20.22 9.49
C ARG A 75 26.29 18.93 9.55
N ASN A 76 26.04 18.00 8.65
CA ASN A 76 26.67 16.68 8.60
C ASN A 76 27.23 16.47 7.18
N PRO A 77 28.47 16.91 6.92
CA PRO A 77 29.04 16.87 5.55
C PRO A 77 29.18 15.46 4.97
N ASN A 78 29.30 14.45 5.83
CA ASN A 78 29.42 13.03 5.45
C ASN A 78 28.06 12.28 5.49
N LEU A 79 26.93 13.00 5.64
CA LEU A 79 25.61 12.41 5.73
C LEU A 79 25.24 11.71 4.43
N GLU A 80 25.07 10.41 4.47
CA GLU A 80 24.42 9.65 3.39
C GLU A 80 22.91 9.75 3.50
N SER A 81 22.23 10.00 2.39
CA SER A 81 20.80 10.23 2.40
C SER A 81 20.06 9.33 1.42
N TYR A 82 19.05 8.67 1.94
CA TYR A 82 18.23 7.66 1.28
C TYR A 82 16.79 8.11 1.24
N ILE A 83 16.13 8.00 0.07
CA ILE A 83 14.69 8.16 -0.05
C ILE A 83 14.08 6.89 -0.62
N TYR A 84 13.01 6.44 0.02
CA TYR A 84 12.23 5.31 -0.44
C TYR A 84 10.77 5.72 -0.67
N PHE A 85 10.28 5.51 -1.88
CA PHE A 85 8.89 5.77 -2.26
C PHE A 85 8.09 4.48 -2.18
N TRP A 86 7.14 4.43 -1.28
CA TRP A 86 6.23 3.29 -1.10
C TRP A 86 4.85 3.50 -1.71
N ASP A 87 4.65 4.62 -2.40
CA ASP A 87 3.52 4.93 -3.25
C ASP A 87 4.01 5.30 -4.65
N ALA A 88 3.28 4.85 -5.67
CA ALA A 88 3.56 5.22 -7.05
C ALA A 88 3.39 6.74 -7.28
N PHE A 89 4.19 7.32 -8.16
CA PHE A 89 4.10 8.75 -8.49
C PHE A 89 2.77 9.13 -9.14
N SER A 90 2.05 8.17 -9.72
CA SER A 90 0.66 8.36 -10.16
C SER A 90 -0.31 8.64 -9.01
N THR A 91 0.02 8.18 -7.80
CA THR A 91 -0.76 8.43 -6.59
C THR A 91 -0.32 9.70 -5.87
N TRP A 92 0.99 9.83 -5.64
CA TRP A 92 1.60 10.97 -4.94
C TRP A 92 2.92 11.35 -5.60
N ASP A 93 2.92 12.42 -6.37
CA ASP A 93 4.12 12.88 -7.08
C ASP A 93 5.04 13.73 -6.20
N PHE A 94 6.03 13.08 -5.62
CA PHE A 94 7.09 13.73 -4.84
C PHE A 94 8.47 13.68 -5.53
N ARG A 95 8.52 13.44 -6.84
CA ARG A 95 9.75 13.32 -7.63
C ARG A 95 10.72 14.49 -7.46
N TYR A 96 10.19 15.70 -7.26
CA TYR A 96 11.01 16.91 -7.06
C TYR A 96 11.99 16.78 -5.89
N GLN A 97 11.78 15.83 -5.00
CA GLN A 97 12.63 15.60 -3.83
C GLN A 97 13.83 14.72 -4.15
N MET A 98 13.77 13.88 -5.16
CA MET A 98 14.84 12.94 -5.55
C MET A 98 16.21 13.62 -5.65
N ARG A 99 16.26 14.86 -6.17
CA ARG A 99 17.50 15.66 -6.34
C ARG A 99 18.24 16.01 -5.05
N TYR A 100 17.65 15.78 -3.89
CA TYR A 100 18.27 16.09 -2.59
C TYR A 100 18.86 14.87 -1.91
N PHE A 101 18.63 13.68 -2.45
CA PHE A 101 19.06 12.41 -1.89
C PHE A 101 20.15 11.77 -2.74
N ASP A 102 21.08 11.09 -2.07
CA ASP A 102 22.16 10.39 -2.73
C ASP A 102 21.65 9.09 -3.35
N TYR A 103 20.82 8.34 -2.59
CA TYR A 103 20.22 7.08 -3.01
C TYR A 103 18.70 7.18 -3.05
N LYS A 104 18.09 6.60 -4.07
CA LYS A 104 16.66 6.75 -4.37
C LYS A 104 16.07 5.41 -4.76
N TYR A 105 15.02 5.03 -4.06
CA TYR A 105 14.34 3.76 -4.29
C TYR A 105 12.84 3.96 -4.43
N SER A 106 12.20 3.08 -5.21
CA SER A 106 10.76 2.97 -5.30
C SER A 106 10.34 1.51 -5.35
N PHE A 107 9.18 1.21 -4.77
CA PHE A 107 8.56 -0.10 -4.90
C PHE A 107 7.85 -0.29 -6.26
N ASP A 108 7.63 0.79 -7.01
CA ASP A 108 6.92 0.76 -8.29
C ASP A 108 7.91 0.64 -9.45
N LEU A 109 7.90 -0.53 -10.09
CA LEU A 109 8.83 -0.87 -11.17
C LEU A 109 8.65 0.07 -12.39
N SER A 110 7.42 0.50 -12.68
CA SER A 110 7.17 1.40 -13.82
C SER A 110 7.73 2.79 -13.59
N ASP A 111 7.70 3.27 -12.34
CA ASP A 111 8.34 4.54 -11.96
C ASP A 111 9.87 4.41 -12.06
N CYS A 112 10.44 3.28 -11.63
CA CYS A 112 11.87 3.02 -11.73
C CYS A 112 12.34 3.03 -13.18
N HIS A 113 11.67 2.36 -14.09
CA HIS A 113 12.00 2.37 -15.52
C HIS A 113 11.92 3.79 -16.10
N ARG A 114 10.88 4.54 -15.73
CA ARG A 114 10.67 5.92 -16.23
C ARG A 114 11.72 6.90 -15.76
N TYR A 115 12.23 6.73 -14.53
CA TYR A 115 13.17 7.66 -13.88
C TYR A 115 14.54 7.04 -13.59
N GLU A 116 14.93 6.03 -14.37
CA GLU A 116 16.23 5.37 -14.27
C GLU A 116 17.39 6.37 -14.43
N LYS A 117 17.25 7.31 -15.37
CA LYS A 117 18.26 8.35 -15.62
C LYS A 117 18.46 9.30 -14.44
N GLU A 118 17.48 9.47 -13.59
CA GLU A 118 17.55 10.23 -12.33
C GLU A 118 18.10 9.38 -11.19
N GLY A 119 18.44 8.12 -11.45
CA GLY A 119 19.02 7.19 -10.50
C GLY A 119 18.00 6.57 -9.54
N LEU A 120 16.72 6.48 -9.93
CA LEU A 120 15.70 5.76 -9.18
C LEU A 120 15.88 4.26 -9.38
N GLN A 121 16.05 3.53 -8.27
CA GLN A 121 16.28 2.09 -8.26
C GLN A 121 15.04 1.37 -7.75
N HIS A 122 14.80 0.15 -8.26
CA HIS A 122 13.71 -0.67 -7.79
C HIS A 122 14.12 -1.42 -6.51
N LEU A 123 13.27 -1.33 -5.51
CA LEU A 123 13.32 -2.12 -4.29
C LEU A 123 11.88 -2.42 -3.88
N PRO A 124 11.40 -3.68 -4.00
CA PRO A 124 10.07 -4.06 -3.58
C PRO A 124 9.82 -3.73 -2.11
N LEU A 125 8.56 -3.74 -1.68
CA LEU A 125 8.24 -3.65 -0.25
C LEU A 125 8.77 -4.87 0.51
N PHE A 126 8.71 -4.83 1.81
CA PHE A 126 9.27 -5.84 2.70
C PHE A 126 8.18 -6.60 3.46
N TRP A 127 8.58 -7.67 4.12
CA TRP A 127 7.79 -8.37 5.11
C TRP A 127 8.53 -8.44 6.45
N SER A 128 7.78 -8.49 7.52
CA SER A 128 8.28 -8.77 8.87
C SER A 128 7.73 -10.13 9.31
N GLU A 129 8.36 -10.73 10.31
CA GLU A 129 8.00 -12.06 10.78
C GLU A 129 6.49 -12.22 10.99
N ASN A 130 5.91 -13.06 10.17
CA ASN A 130 4.56 -13.54 10.34
C ASN A 130 4.66 -15.04 10.63
N GLN A 131 4.19 -15.44 11.77
CA GLN A 131 4.07 -16.86 12.07
C GLN A 131 2.77 -17.35 11.43
N ILE A 132 2.87 -18.08 10.32
CA ILE A 132 1.79 -18.97 9.93
C ILE A 132 1.97 -20.26 10.70
N ASN A 133 0.88 -20.76 11.28
CA ASN A 133 0.82 -22.11 11.75
C ASN A 133 1.02 -23.05 10.55
N SER A 134 2.09 -23.82 10.58
CA SER A 134 2.53 -24.69 9.50
C SER A 134 1.62 -25.90 9.24
N GLU A 135 0.46 -25.96 9.86
CA GLU A 135 -0.52 -27.02 9.69
C GLU A 135 -1.72 -26.50 8.89
N ASN A 136 -1.90 -27.09 7.78
CA ASN A 136 -2.79 -26.99 6.63
C ASN A 136 -4.33 -26.79 6.88
N ASP A 137 -4.76 -26.25 7.98
CA ASP A 137 -6.17 -25.99 8.24
C ASP A 137 -6.50 -24.49 7.96
N PHE A 138 -6.69 -24.21 6.67
CA PHE A 138 -7.13 -22.88 6.26
C PHE A 138 -8.64 -22.76 6.47
N ALA A 139 -9.06 -21.74 7.22
CA ALA A 139 -10.49 -21.43 7.40
C ALA A 139 -11.11 -20.82 6.13
N TYR A 140 -10.26 -20.21 5.28
CA TYR A 140 -10.69 -19.56 4.06
C TYR A 140 -9.86 -20.02 2.86
N ASP A 141 -10.54 -20.31 1.75
CA ASP A 141 -9.86 -20.62 0.48
C ASP A 141 -9.31 -19.36 -0.16
N ILE A 142 -10.06 -18.26 -0.13
CA ILE A 142 -9.64 -16.96 -0.61
C ILE A 142 -10.00 -15.83 0.37
N VAL A 143 -9.09 -14.87 0.54
CA VAL A 143 -9.31 -13.68 1.38
C VAL A 143 -8.95 -12.41 0.61
N HIS A 144 -9.86 -11.43 0.63
CA HIS A 144 -9.58 -10.06 0.23
C HIS A 144 -10.10 -9.07 1.27
N ILE A 145 -9.24 -8.23 1.78
CA ILE A 145 -9.60 -7.13 2.68
C ILE A 145 -9.12 -5.83 2.05
N GLY A 146 -10.02 -4.88 1.83
CA GLY A 146 -9.65 -3.64 1.15
C GLY A 146 -10.60 -2.50 1.41
N THR A 147 -10.19 -1.29 0.99
CA THR A 147 -11.00 -0.08 1.11
C THR A 147 -11.77 0.17 -0.18
N LEU A 148 -13.05 0.47 -0.05
CA LEU A 148 -13.86 1.03 -1.13
C LEU A 148 -13.62 2.53 -1.25
N HIS A 149 -13.17 2.94 -2.42
CA HIS A 149 -12.98 4.36 -2.72
C HIS A 149 -13.30 4.63 -4.19
N PRO A 150 -13.94 5.75 -4.53
CA PRO A 150 -14.31 6.08 -5.92
C PRO A 150 -13.14 6.05 -6.91
N LYS A 151 -11.92 6.33 -6.45
CA LYS A 151 -10.68 6.23 -7.23
C LYS A 151 -10.32 4.79 -7.63
N TYR A 152 -10.88 3.79 -6.93
CA TYR A 152 -10.53 2.37 -7.09
C TYR A 152 -11.68 1.58 -7.71
N ARG A 153 -12.18 2.05 -8.84
CA ARG A 153 -13.37 1.53 -9.51
C ARG A 153 -13.34 0.02 -9.75
N ASP A 154 -12.28 -0.45 -10.36
CA ASP A 154 -12.15 -1.86 -10.75
C ASP A 154 -12.20 -2.83 -9.56
N ARG A 155 -11.84 -2.35 -8.36
CA ARG A 155 -11.86 -3.19 -7.15
C ARG A 155 -13.26 -3.73 -6.84
N ILE A 156 -14.28 -2.91 -7.01
CA ILE A 156 -15.68 -3.31 -6.73
C ILE A 156 -16.09 -4.44 -7.66
N SER A 157 -15.90 -4.23 -8.96
CA SER A 157 -16.28 -5.19 -9.99
C SER A 157 -15.52 -6.51 -9.83
N VAL A 158 -14.21 -6.45 -9.66
CA VAL A 158 -13.36 -7.66 -9.48
C VAL A 158 -13.73 -8.40 -8.21
N CYS A 159 -13.91 -7.72 -7.07
CA CYS A 159 -14.29 -8.37 -5.82
C CYS A 159 -15.70 -8.99 -5.88
N SER A 160 -16.64 -8.35 -6.59
CA SER A 160 -17.98 -8.90 -6.81
C SER A 160 -17.93 -10.17 -7.63
N GLN A 161 -17.18 -10.18 -8.72
CA GLN A 161 -17.01 -11.36 -9.58
C GLN A 161 -16.27 -12.49 -8.86
N LEU A 162 -15.22 -12.17 -8.08
CA LEU A 162 -14.51 -13.15 -7.25
C LEU A 162 -15.43 -13.80 -6.22
N TYR A 163 -16.30 -13.01 -5.59
CA TYR A 163 -17.29 -13.55 -4.66
C TYR A 163 -18.24 -14.52 -5.36
N ASP A 164 -18.80 -14.13 -6.50
CA ASP A 164 -19.73 -14.96 -7.25
C ASP A 164 -19.05 -16.24 -7.79
N TRP A 165 -17.82 -16.12 -8.27
CA TRP A 165 -16.99 -17.28 -8.67
C TRP A 165 -16.78 -18.24 -7.49
N ALA A 166 -16.37 -17.73 -6.33
CA ALA A 166 -16.14 -18.54 -5.14
C ALA A 166 -17.41 -19.26 -4.67
N GLN A 167 -18.56 -18.57 -4.69
CA GLN A 167 -19.85 -19.17 -4.33
C GLN A 167 -20.23 -20.27 -5.34
N GLY A 168 -20.03 -20.03 -6.65
CA GLY A 168 -20.28 -21.03 -7.69
C GLY A 168 -19.42 -22.29 -7.58
N LYS A 169 -18.25 -22.18 -6.98
CA LYS A 169 -17.32 -23.29 -6.69
C LYS A 169 -17.45 -23.84 -5.26
N GLN A 170 -18.38 -23.35 -4.46
CA GLN A 170 -18.56 -23.73 -3.05
C GLN A 170 -17.32 -23.50 -2.18
N LEU A 171 -16.54 -22.45 -2.47
CA LEU A 171 -15.34 -22.08 -1.73
C LEU A 171 -15.68 -21.21 -0.52
N HIS A 172 -14.90 -21.37 0.54
CA HIS A 172 -14.93 -20.50 1.71
C HIS A 172 -14.21 -19.19 1.41
N SER A 173 -14.96 -18.17 1.04
CA SER A 173 -14.41 -16.86 0.69
C SER A 173 -14.67 -15.81 1.76
N PHE A 174 -13.65 -15.00 2.09
CA PHE A 174 -13.78 -13.82 2.94
C PHE A 174 -13.39 -12.58 2.12
N ILE A 175 -14.40 -11.90 1.58
CA ILE A 175 -14.21 -10.66 0.84
C ILE A 175 -14.81 -9.52 1.66
N TYR A 176 -13.97 -8.57 2.08
CA TYR A 176 -14.32 -7.50 3.00
C TYR A 176 -13.88 -6.14 2.44
N LEU A 177 -14.85 -5.38 1.96
CA LEU A 177 -14.62 -4.06 1.41
C LEU A 177 -15.17 -2.99 2.36
N VAL A 178 -14.29 -2.15 2.90
CA VAL A 178 -14.67 -1.09 3.84
C VAL A 178 -14.90 0.22 3.10
N GLY A 179 -16.06 0.82 3.29
CA GLY A 179 -16.37 2.11 2.71
C GLY A 179 -17.39 2.93 3.49
N ASP A 180 -16.95 3.95 4.20
CA ASP A 180 -17.82 4.85 4.97
C ASP A 180 -18.86 5.56 4.10
N ILE A 181 -18.52 5.80 2.85
CA ILE A 181 -19.36 6.51 1.87
C ILE A 181 -20.06 5.57 0.89
N ALA A 182 -19.88 4.26 1.03
CA ALA A 182 -20.49 3.29 0.14
C ALA A 182 -21.95 3.07 0.54
N GLN A 183 -22.88 3.58 -0.24
CA GLN A 183 -24.32 3.40 -0.06
C GLN A 183 -24.93 2.88 -1.35
N LYS A 184 -25.76 1.85 -1.27
CA LYS A 184 -26.41 1.23 -2.42
C LYS A 184 -27.39 2.17 -3.14
N SER A 185 -27.89 3.20 -2.47
CA SER A 185 -28.83 4.16 -3.03
C SER A 185 -28.32 5.58 -2.90
N ILE A 186 -28.38 6.35 -3.99
CA ILE A 186 -27.97 7.76 -4.00
C ILE A 186 -28.74 8.61 -2.96
N TRP A 187 -29.99 8.26 -2.69
CA TRP A 187 -30.84 8.97 -1.75
C TRP A 187 -30.42 8.82 -0.27
N LYS A 188 -29.55 7.85 0.03
CA LYS A 188 -28.95 7.68 1.35
C LYS A 188 -27.68 8.51 1.57
N TYR A 189 -27.20 9.17 0.52
CA TYR A 189 -26.03 10.04 0.64
C TYR A 189 -26.37 11.43 1.19
N PRO A 190 -25.49 12.04 1.99
CA PRO A 190 -25.62 13.44 2.38
C PRO A 190 -25.68 14.37 1.16
N LEU A 191 -26.37 15.50 1.29
CA LEU A 191 -26.55 16.48 0.20
C LEU A 191 -25.26 16.85 -0.54
N LYS A 192 -24.15 17.04 0.20
CA LYS A 192 -22.83 17.31 -0.39
C LYS A 192 -22.36 16.20 -1.34
N GLN A 193 -22.64 14.95 -1.02
CA GLN A 193 -22.28 13.79 -1.85
C GLN A 193 -23.25 13.63 -3.01
N MET A 194 -24.51 13.98 -2.85
CA MET A 194 -25.47 14.05 -3.96
C MET A 194 -25.04 15.10 -5.00
N LEU A 195 -24.60 16.28 -4.55
CA LEU A 195 -24.01 17.27 -5.46
C LEU A 195 -22.74 16.73 -6.15
N LYS A 196 -21.88 16.03 -5.41
CA LYS A 196 -20.70 15.38 -6.00
C LYS A 196 -21.09 14.36 -7.07
N TYR A 197 -22.16 13.59 -6.88
CA TYR A 197 -22.71 12.68 -7.89
C TYR A 197 -23.08 13.39 -9.20
N LEU A 198 -23.64 14.59 -9.12
CA LEU A 198 -24.00 15.37 -10.32
C LEU A 198 -22.79 15.88 -11.09
N PHE A 199 -21.73 16.32 -10.40
CA PHE A 199 -20.61 17.04 -11.01
C PHE A 199 -19.31 16.24 -11.13
N ASN A 200 -19.22 15.03 -10.53
CA ASN A 200 -18.04 14.18 -10.58
C ASN A 200 -18.36 12.83 -11.21
N SER A 201 -17.85 12.60 -12.42
CA SER A 201 -18.11 11.37 -13.18
C SER A 201 -17.58 10.11 -12.50
N GLU A 202 -16.43 10.18 -11.82
CA GLU A 202 -15.86 9.03 -11.10
C GLU A 202 -16.74 8.63 -9.91
N PHE A 203 -17.21 9.62 -9.15
CA PHE A 203 -18.11 9.36 -8.03
C PHE A 203 -19.47 8.83 -8.50
N ARG A 204 -19.99 9.35 -9.59
CA ARG A 204 -21.23 8.87 -10.19
C ARG A 204 -21.11 7.41 -10.65
N HIS A 205 -20.01 7.07 -11.31
CA HIS A 205 -19.75 5.70 -11.77
C HIS A 205 -19.66 4.74 -10.56
N PHE A 206 -18.90 5.11 -9.54
CA PHE A 206 -18.80 4.37 -8.28
C PHE A 206 -20.16 4.09 -7.63
N VAL A 207 -21.03 5.11 -7.52
CA VAL A 207 -22.36 4.95 -6.91
C VAL A 207 -23.23 4.03 -7.76
N ASN A 208 -23.16 4.14 -9.10
CA ASN A 208 -23.92 3.28 -10.00
C ASN A 208 -23.48 1.81 -9.92
N GLU A 209 -22.17 1.55 -9.87
CA GLU A 209 -21.64 0.19 -9.69
C GLU A 209 -22.12 -0.43 -8.38
N ILE A 210 -21.98 0.29 -7.27
CA ILE A 210 -22.49 -0.16 -5.98
C ILE A 210 -24.01 -0.42 -6.05
N GLY A 211 -24.75 0.46 -6.69
CA GLY A 211 -26.20 0.35 -6.83
C GLY A 211 -26.67 -0.92 -7.55
N THR A 212 -25.89 -1.39 -8.52
CA THR A 212 -26.18 -2.62 -9.30
C THR A 212 -25.60 -3.89 -8.68
N MET A 213 -24.77 -3.78 -7.65
CA MET A 213 -24.07 -4.91 -7.05
C MET A 213 -25.02 -5.86 -6.31
N ARG A 214 -25.13 -7.10 -6.78
CA ARG A 214 -26.03 -8.11 -6.22
C ARG A 214 -25.59 -8.61 -4.84
N ASN A 215 -24.27 -8.75 -4.65
CA ASN A 215 -23.66 -9.30 -3.43
C ASN A 215 -23.19 -8.21 -2.45
N TYR A 216 -23.69 -6.96 -2.59
CA TYR A 216 -23.32 -5.81 -1.76
C TYR A 216 -23.30 -6.13 -0.26
N GLU A 217 -24.42 -6.62 0.27
CA GLU A 217 -24.58 -6.93 1.69
C GLU A 217 -23.62 -8.04 2.20
N LYS A 218 -23.03 -8.80 1.27
CA LYS A 218 -22.12 -9.91 1.57
C LYS A 218 -20.68 -9.46 1.71
N ILE A 219 -20.26 -8.46 0.91
CA ILE A 219 -18.84 -8.08 0.81
C ILE A 219 -18.54 -6.64 1.24
N VAL A 220 -19.55 -5.76 1.32
CA VAL A 220 -19.34 -4.36 1.76
C VAL A 220 -19.68 -4.20 3.25
N ARG A 221 -18.81 -3.48 3.94
CA ARG A 221 -18.94 -3.17 5.38
C ARG A 221 -18.66 -1.68 5.61
N HIS A 222 -19.22 -1.15 6.72
CA HIS A 222 -19.02 0.24 7.13
C HIS A 222 -18.02 0.38 8.28
N GLN A 223 -17.67 -0.71 8.93
CA GLN A 223 -16.71 -0.71 10.02
C GLN A 223 -15.38 -1.31 9.55
N PRO A 224 -14.24 -0.66 9.79
CA PRO A 224 -12.95 -1.26 9.52
C PRO A 224 -12.64 -2.37 10.53
N LEU A 225 -11.93 -3.39 10.07
CA LEU A 225 -11.29 -4.36 10.94
C LEU A 225 -10.08 -3.73 11.63
N SER A 226 -9.77 -4.15 12.84
CA SER A 226 -8.51 -3.83 13.49
C SER A 226 -7.33 -4.53 12.76
N GLN A 227 -6.12 -4.05 13.00
CA GLN A 227 -4.92 -4.67 12.40
C GLN A 227 -4.77 -6.14 12.82
N ASN A 228 -5.10 -6.47 14.07
CA ASN A 228 -5.03 -7.85 14.57
C ASN A 228 -6.06 -8.74 13.87
N GLU A 229 -7.30 -8.28 13.71
CA GLU A 229 -8.33 -9.03 12.99
C GLU A 229 -7.93 -9.27 11.52
N VAL A 230 -7.40 -8.25 10.84
CA VAL A 230 -6.89 -8.41 9.45
C VAL A 230 -5.82 -9.49 9.42
N HIS A 231 -4.86 -9.40 10.32
CA HIS A 231 -3.74 -10.34 10.39
C HIS A 231 -4.19 -11.78 10.68
N ASP A 232 -5.11 -11.96 11.64
CA ASP A 232 -5.63 -13.27 12.01
C ASP A 232 -6.44 -13.92 10.88
N ILE A 233 -7.20 -13.12 10.12
CA ILE A 233 -7.95 -13.58 8.95
C ILE A 233 -7.00 -13.94 7.80
N GLU A 234 -6.03 -13.07 7.50
CA GLU A 234 -5.05 -13.31 6.42
C GLU A 234 -4.19 -14.55 6.69
N LYS A 235 -3.82 -14.81 7.95
CA LYS A 235 -3.11 -16.04 8.35
C LYS A 235 -3.90 -17.34 8.09
N GLN A 236 -5.20 -17.27 8.18
CA GLN A 236 -6.09 -18.42 7.99
C GLN A 236 -6.51 -18.62 6.54
N ALA A 237 -5.93 -17.86 5.61
CA ALA A 237 -6.24 -17.92 4.19
C ALA A 237 -5.28 -18.85 3.44
N ARG A 238 -5.83 -19.71 2.58
CA ARG A 238 -5.04 -20.48 1.58
C ARG A 238 -4.44 -19.54 0.53
N CYS A 239 -5.23 -18.58 0.09
CA CYS A 239 -4.86 -17.65 -0.95
C CYS A 239 -5.28 -16.21 -0.59
N ILE A 240 -4.35 -15.28 -0.74
CA ILE A 240 -4.63 -13.86 -0.61
C ILE A 240 -4.94 -13.27 -1.98
N VAL A 241 -6.02 -12.51 -2.04
CA VAL A 241 -6.41 -11.77 -3.24
C VAL A 241 -5.96 -10.32 -3.12
N ASP A 242 -5.16 -9.86 -4.08
CA ASP A 242 -4.75 -8.46 -4.19
C ASP A 242 -5.32 -7.84 -5.47
N VAL A 243 -6.35 -7.02 -5.31
CA VAL A 243 -6.91 -6.23 -6.42
C VAL A 243 -6.15 -4.91 -6.51
N ASN A 244 -5.20 -4.88 -7.40
CA ASN A 244 -4.33 -3.74 -7.63
C ASN A 244 -5.06 -2.58 -8.34
N ILE A 245 -4.56 -1.37 -8.14
CA ILE A 245 -5.13 -0.13 -8.64
C ILE A 245 -4.11 0.54 -9.56
N ASP A 246 -4.06 0.10 -10.81
CA ASP A 246 -3.28 0.73 -11.89
C ASP A 246 -1.85 1.21 -11.50
N ARG A 247 -1.13 0.41 -10.72
CA ARG A 247 0.27 0.63 -10.33
C ARG A 247 1.06 -0.65 -10.55
N ALA A 248 2.35 -0.51 -10.85
CA ALA A 248 3.23 -1.66 -11.04
C ALA A 248 3.75 -2.25 -9.72
N GLY A 249 3.76 -1.46 -8.65
CA GLY A 249 4.27 -1.90 -7.35
C GLY A 249 3.41 -2.99 -6.71
N VAL A 250 4.09 -3.95 -6.09
CA VAL A 250 3.47 -5.08 -5.39
C VAL A 250 3.16 -4.70 -3.94
N ALA A 251 1.95 -5.00 -3.49
CA ALA A 251 1.50 -4.66 -2.16
C ALA A 251 2.22 -5.49 -1.07
N MET A 252 2.46 -4.90 0.10
CA MET A 252 3.11 -5.55 1.25
C MET A 252 2.42 -6.88 1.65
N ARG A 253 1.08 -6.93 1.57
CA ARG A 253 0.33 -8.15 1.86
C ARG A 253 0.67 -9.32 0.93
N VAL A 254 0.96 -9.04 -0.35
CA VAL A 254 1.37 -10.05 -1.33
C VAL A 254 2.74 -10.61 -0.95
N ILE A 255 3.68 -9.74 -0.62
CA ILE A 255 5.04 -10.13 -0.20
C ILE A 255 4.98 -10.96 1.09
N GLY A 256 4.20 -10.51 2.08
CA GLY A 256 3.99 -11.25 3.33
C GLY A 256 3.33 -12.62 3.10
N ALA A 257 2.32 -12.69 2.27
CA ALA A 257 1.63 -13.94 1.95
C ALA A 257 2.56 -14.95 1.25
N LEU A 258 3.35 -14.51 0.27
CA LEU A 258 4.35 -15.37 -0.40
C LEU A 258 5.43 -15.85 0.56
N ALA A 259 5.92 -14.97 1.44
CA ALA A 259 6.87 -15.33 2.49
C ALA A 259 6.32 -16.39 3.46
N ASN A 260 5.01 -16.42 3.61
CA ASN A 260 4.28 -17.38 4.42
C ASN A 260 3.85 -18.65 3.64
N GLY A 261 4.23 -18.79 2.39
CA GLY A 261 3.88 -19.94 1.56
C GLY A 261 2.43 -19.97 1.08
N GLN A 262 1.70 -18.84 1.19
CA GLN A 262 0.34 -18.70 0.68
C GLN A 262 0.34 -18.43 -0.83
N LYS A 263 -0.77 -18.74 -1.49
CA LYS A 263 -0.98 -18.40 -2.89
C LYS A 263 -1.51 -16.97 -3.04
N ILE A 264 -1.36 -16.42 -4.23
CA ILE A 264 -1.80 -15.06 -4.59
C ILE A 264 -2.68 -15.12 -5.82
N ILE A 265 -3.82 -14.45 -5.77
CA ILE A 265 -4.61 -14.07 -6.93
C ILE A 265 -4.50 -12.54 -7.07
N THR A 266 -4.05 -12.06 -8.22
CA THR A 266 -3.92 -10.62 -8.45
C THR A 266 -4.25 -10.23 -9.89
N ASN A 267 -4.67 -8.98 -10.08
CA ASN A 267 -4.80 -8.37 -11.41
C ASN A 267 -3.57 -7.52 -11.78
N ASN A 268 -2.52 -7.52 -10.97
CA ASN A 268 -1.27 -6.81 -11.24
C ASN A 268 -0.42 -7.57 -12.26
N LYS A 269 -0.43 -7.14 -13.52
CA LYS A 269 0.36 -7.76 -14.61
C LYS A 269 1.86 -7.63 -14.41
N TYR A 270 2.30 -6.57 -13.75
CA TYR A 270 3.72 -6.25 -13.57
C TYR A 270 4.42 -7.17 -12.56
N ILE A 271 3.66 -7.95 -11.80
CA ILE A 271 4.24 -8.92 -10.87
C ILE A 271 5.09 -9.99 -11.58
N ILE A 272 4.89 -10.20 -12.89
CA ILE A 272 5.70 -11.10 -13.72
C ILE A 272 7.18 -10.66 -13.75
N ASP A 273 7.44 -9.36 -13.66
CA ASP A 273 8.79 -8.79 -13.74
C ASP A 273 9.51 -8.85 -12.38
N GLU A 274 8.84 -9.29 -11.32
CA GLU A 274 9.44 -9.44 -10.00
C GLU A 274 10.24 -10.74 -9.87
N GLN A 275 11.39 -10.68 -9.21
CA GLN A 275 12.27 -11.84 -9.05
C GLN A 275 11.64 -13.02 -8.31
N PHE A 276 10.63 -12.75 -7.48
CA PHE A 276 9.89 -13.76 -6.73
C PHE A 276 8.66 -14.31 -7.47
N TYR A 277 8.44 -13.89 -8.72
CA TYR A 277 7.31 -14.40 -9.48
C TYR A 277 7.42 -15.91 -9.72
N ASN A 278 6.37 -16.61 -9.35
CA ASN A 278 6.22 -18.04 -9.60
C ASN A 278 4.76 -18.35 -9.95
N PRO A 279 4.45 -18.85 -11.16
CA PRO A 279 3.09 -19.14 -11.57
C PRO A 279 2.41 -20.24 -10.75
N ASP A 280 3.17 -21.11 -10.06
CA ASP A 280 2.60 -22.10 -9.14
C ASP A 280 1.95 -21.42 -7.92
N ASN A 281 2.44 -20.25 -7.55
CA ASN A 281 1.98 -19.51 -6.37
C ASN A 281 1.18 -18.25 -6.71
N ILE A 282 1.29 -17.73 -7.94
CA ILE A 282 0.71 -16.46 -8.34
C ILE A 282 -0.17 -16.65 -9.57
N CYS A 283 -1.47 -16.47 -9.40
CA CYS A 283 -2.45 -16.45 -10.48
C CYS A 283 -2.80 -15.00 -10.84
N ILE A 284 -2.56 -14.64 -12.11
CA ILE A 284 -2.93 -13.30 -12.62
C ILE A 284 -4.28 -13.41 -13.31
N ILE A 285 -5.24 -12.61 -12.85
CA ILE A 285 -6.60 -12.55 -13.39
C ILE A 285 -6.80 -11.32 -14.27
N ASP A 286 -7.66 -11.45 -15.26
CA ASP A 286 -8.18 -10.29 -15.98
C ASP A 286 -9.36 -9.68 -15.22
N LYS A 287 -9.49 -8.35 -15.28
CA LYS A 287 -10.56 -7.60 -14.61
C LYS A 287 -11.95 -7.89 -15.23
N SER A 288 -11.98 -8.28 -16.48
CA SER A 288 -13.21 -8.54 -17.26
C SER A 288 -13.65 -10.00 -17.23
N ASP A 289 -12.73 -10.92 -16.96
CA ASP A 289 -12.99 -12.36 -16.92
C ASP A 289 -12.16 -13.02 -15.83
N ILE A 290 -12.84 -13.45 -14.77
CA ILE A 290 -12.20 -14.13 -13.64
C ILE A 290 -12.26 -15.63 -13.87
N THR A 291 -11.21 -16.13 -14.50
CA THR A 291 -11.02 -17.57 -14.67
C THR A 291 -9.86 -18.03 -13.79
N ILE A 292 -10.17 -18.83 -12.77
CA ILE A 292 -9.19 -19.39 -11.83
C ILE A 292 -9.37 -20.89 -11.82
N ASP A 293 -8.26 -21.61 -12.03
CA ASP A 293 -8.24 -23.06 -11.90
C ASP A 293 -8.31 -23.46 -10.41
N THR A 294 -9.32 -24.22 -10.05
CA THR A 294 -9.48 -24.73 -8.69
C THR A 294 -8.39 -25.73 -8.32
N ASP A 295 -7.90 -26.51 -9.27
CA ASP A 295 -6.81 -27.46 -8.99
C ASP A 295 -5.52 -26.72 -8.66
N TRP A 296 -5.25 -25.60 -9.37
CA TRP A 296 -4.16 -24.71 -9.00
C TRP A 296 -4.35 -24.15 -7.57
N LEU A 297 -5.56 -23.72 -7.20
CA LEU A 297 -5.81 -23.16 -5.88
C LEU A 297 -5.52 -24.17 -4.74
N PHE A 298 -5.87 -25.43 -4.94
CA PHE A 298 -5.69 -26.49 -3.94
C PHE A 298 -4.34 -27.21 -4.03
N ALA A 299 -3.60 -27.03 -5.11
CA ALA A 299 -2.24 -27.57 -5.22
C ALA A 299 -1.33 -26.97 -4.14
N LYS A 300 -0.37 -27.76 -3.68
CA LYS A 300 0.64 -27.27 -2.71
C LYS A 300 1.42 -26.12 -3.32
N SER A 301 1.68 -25.08 -2.52
CA SER A 301 2.55 -23.97 -2.91
C SER A 301 3.99 -24.45 -3.12
N SER A 302 4.63 -23.96 -4.18
CA SER A 302 6.06 -24.15 -4.41
C SER A 302 6.88 -23.23 -3.48
N PRO A 303 8.05 -23.67 -2.99
CA PRO A 303 8.91 -22.78 -2.20
C PRO A 303 9.28 -21.52 -2.99
N THR A 304 9.11 -20.37 -2.37
CA THR A 304 9.56 -19.07 -2.90
C THR A 304 10.50 -18.44 -1.90
N ASP A 305 11.72 -18.13 -2.34
CA ASP A 305 12.68 -17.46 -1.46
C ASP A 305 12.35 -15.97 -1.36
N MET A 306 11.83 -15.56 -0.21
CA MET A 306 11.50 -14.18 0.13
C MET A 306 12.48 -13.58 1.13
N SER A 307 13.61 -14.24 1.40
CA SER A 307 14.56 -13.84 2.44
C SER A 307 15.18 -12.47 2.20
N ALA A 308 15.44 -12.11 0.95
CA ALA A 308 15.96 -10.80 0.56
C ALA A 308 15.01 -9.65 0.94
N LEU A 309 13.71 -9.91 0.95
CA LEU A 309 12.66 -8.92 1.30
C LEU A 309 12.25 -8.98 2.78
N ARG A 310 12.87 -9.84 3.61
CA ARG A 310 12.69 -9.75 5.05
C ARG A 310 13.27 -8.44 5.55
N ILE A 311 12.56 -7.76 6.46
CA ILE A 311 12.85 -6.36 6.84
C ILE A 311 14.32 -6.10 7.21
N ASP A 312 14.98 -7.04 7.88
CA ASP A 312 16.39 -6.93 8.27
C ASP A 312 17.33 -6.93 7.03
N ASN A 313 17.12 -7.82 6.09
CA ASN A 313 17.86 -7.88 4.83
C ASN A 313 17.46 -6.72 3.90
N TRP A 314 16.17 -6.38 3.87
CA TRP A 314 15.67 -5.23 3.11
C TRP A 314 16.34 -3.92 3.55
N ILE A 315 16.50 -3.69 4.87
CA ILE A 315 17.21 -2.51 5.41
C ILE A 315 18.68 -2.53 4.99
N LYS A 316 19.35 -3.70 5.04
CA LYS A 316 20.73 -3.80 4.58
C LYS A 316 20.85 -3.43 3.11
N HIS A 317 19.94 -3.94 2.26
CA HIS A 317 19.89 -3.60 0.85
C HIS A 317 19.64 -2.10 0.64
N LEU A 318 18.64 -1.53 1.33
CA LEU A 318 18.34 -0.09 1.28
C LEU A 318 19.59 0.75 1.60
N LEU A 319 20.33 0.36 2.64
CA LEU A 319 21.53 1.05 3.13
C LEU A 319 22.82 0.61 2.41
N ARG A 320 22.73 -0.33 1.46
CA ARG A 320 23.88 -0.84 0.70
C ARG A 320 24.97 -1.44 1.59
N ILE A 321 24.58 -2.09 2.67
CA ILE A 321 25.49 -2.74 3.64
C ILE A 321 25.79 -4.18 3.20
N ASP A 322 25.05 -4.73 2.27
CA ASP A 322 25.26 -6.07 1.74
C ASP A 322 26.42 -6.05 0.75
N ASN A 323 27.58 -6.40 1.27
CA ASN A 323 28.76 -6.76 0.47
C ASN A 323 29.52 -7.91 1.12
#